data_2db960999bddc178a29cf0b8a6af52b6
#
_entry.id   2db960999bddc178a29cf0b8a6af52b6
#
_cell.length_a   1.000
_cell.length_b   1.000
_cell.length_c   1.000
_cell.angle_alpha   90.00
_cell.angle_beta   90.00
_cell.angle_gamma   90.00
#
_symmetry.space_group_name_H-M   'P 1'
#
loop_
_entity.id
_entity.type
_entity.pdbx_description
1 polymer ?
#
loop_
_entity_poly.entity_id
_entity_poly.type
_entity_poly.pdbx_seq_one_letter_code
_entity_poly.pdbx_strand_id
1 'polypeptide(L)'
;MIIDSHIHISLYNDNAKSLREAFDLFLQEMEKNGISGAIVIPDNIENSDNIADLGKAIELIGERKNLFLLGSPQIIQRGSSELGKYQNLLEAGKTKGLKFFPGHDPCYPTDERCLPYYELCQNLDVPVLFHTGENSGDIECAKWNDPKYIIKVAKKYPKLKVIITHYYWPKMDYCYEITKNVPNIYFETAAMADSEVVEKSGGIEKVKEILQKTIADRPEKVIFGTDWPMCKIEEHVELVKSLGLNKDVEDGIFWGNSQKVYKLPL
;
A
#
# COMPACT_ATOMS: atom_id res chain seq x y z
N MET A 1 6.24 16.41 9.14
CA MET A 1 5.37 15.27 9.49
C MET A 1 5.62 14.16 8.48
N ILE A 2 5.58 12.88 8.87
CA ILE A 2 5.67 11.73 7.96
C ILE A 2 4.56 10.75 8.32
N ILE A 3 3.80 10.29 7.33
CA ILE A 3 2.80 9.22 7.46
C ILE A 3 3.27 8.05 6.59
N ASP A 4 3.52 6.90 7.20
CA ASP A 4 3.82 5.68 6.47
C ASP A 4 2.51 4.98 6.07
N SER A 5 2.18 5.00 4.80
CA SER A 5 0.90 4.47 4.31
C SER A 5 0.90 2.96 4.06
N HIS A 6 2.02 2.26 4.33
CA HIS A 6 2.14 0.85 4.03
C HIS A 6 3.04 0.12 5.01
N ILE A 7 2.45 -0.44 6.05
CA ILE A 7 3.17 -1.34 6.98
C ILE A 7 2.35 -2.60 7.27
N HIS A 8 3.06 -3.67 7.59
CA HIS A 8 2.48 -4.92 8.08
C HIS A 8 2.97 -5.22 9.49
N ILE A 9 2.13 -5.82 10.32
CA ILE A 9 2.57 -6.38 11.60
C ILE A 9 2.83 -7.86 11.37
N SER A 10 4.09 -8.25 11.21
CA SER A 10 4.48 -9.61 10.85
C SER A 10 5.81 -10.03 11.43
N LEU A 11 6.08 -11.34 11.39
CA LEU A 11 7.34 -11.96 11.82
C LEU A 11 8.31 -12.21 10.65
N TYR A 12 8.13 -11.51 9.53
CA TYR A 12 8.98 -11.65 8.34
C TYR A 12 10.38 -11.03 8.49
N ASN A 13 10.63 -10.30 9.58
CA ASN A 13 11.98 -10.01 10.03
C ASN A 13 12.30 -10.83 11.28
N ASP A 14 13.55 -11.28 11.43
CA ASP A 14 13.99 -12.15 12.51
C ASP A 14 14.08 -11.44 13.89
N ASN A 15 13.59 -10.21 14.02
CA ASN A 15 13.76 -9.38 15.21
C ASN A 15 12.62 -9.52 16.23
N ALA A 16 11.53 -10.21 15.90
CA ALA A 16 10.40 -10.43 16.78
C ALA A 16 10.01 -11.92 16.85
N LYS A 17 9.55 -12.37 18.01
CA LYS A 17 9.10 -13.75 18.27
C LYS A 17 7.58 -13.87 18.39
N SER A 18 6.88 -12.75 18.36
CA SER A 18 5.43 -12.68 18.41
C SER A 18 4.94 -11.41 17.69
N LEU A 19 3.69 -11.43 17.24
CA LEU A 19 3.07 -10.25 16.60
C LEU A 19 3.01 -9.05 17.56
N ARG A 20 2.93 -9.29 18.87
CA ARG A 20 3.02 -8.22 19.88
C ARG A 20 4.41 -7.58 19.89
N GLU A 21 5.47 -8.38 19.92
CA GLU A 21 6.84 -7.89 19.85
C GLU A 21 7.11 -7.15 18.52
N ALA A 22 6.61 -7.69 17.40
CA ALA A 22 6.71 -7.01 16.10
C ALA A 22 6.04 -5.63 16.14
N PHE A 23 4.85 -5.54 16.74
CA PHE A 23 4.17 -4.26 16.90
C PHE A 23 4.93 -3.28 17.79
N ASP A 24 5.48 -3.75 18.92
CA ASP A 24 6.25 -2.91 19.83
C ASP A 24 7.56 -2.42 19.17
N LEU A 25 8.21 -3.25 18.36
CA LEU A 25 9.33 -2.85 17.51
C LEU A 25 8.92 -1.79 16.48
N PHE A 26 7.78 -1.95 15.83
CA PHE A 26 7.27 -0.94 14.89
C PHE A 26 7.10 0.42 15.56
N LEU A 27 6.55 0.46 16.77
CA LEU A 27 6.38 1.72 17.52
C LEU A 27 7.74 2.38 17.82
N GLN A 28 8.76 1.61 18.13
CA GLN A 28 10.13 2.12 18.32
C GLN A 28 10.72 2.65 17.00
N GLU A 29 10.54 1.93 15.89
CA GLU A 29 10.99 2.39 14.57
C GLU A 29 10.25 3.64 14.10
N MET A 30 8.95 3.78 14.40
CA MET A 30 8.20 5.03 14.18
C MET A 30 8.85 6.20 14.88
N GLU A 31 9.15 6.08 16.18
CA GLU A 31 9.77 7.13 16.98
C GLU A 31 11.16 7.49 16.46
N LYS A 32 12.00 6.47 16.25
CA LYS A 32 13.38 6.61 15.72
C LYS A 32 13.42 7.37 14.38
N ASN A 33 12.47 7.09 13.49
CA ASN A 33 12.45 7.65 12.14
C ASN A 33 11.52 8.88 11.98
N GLY A 34 10.93 9.36 13.06
CA GLY A 34 10.05 10.55 13.05
C GLY A 34 8.73 10.32 12.31
N ILE A 35 8.23 9.07 12.26
CA ILE A 35 6.94 8.73 11.68
C ILE A 35 5.83 9.17 12.62
N SER A 36 5.00 10.10 12.16
CA SER A 36 3.93 10.70 12.95
C SER A 36 2.65 9.86 12.96
N GLY A 37 2.43 9.07 11.93
CA GLY A 37 1.28 8.18 11.80
C GLY A 37 1.54 7.07 10.79
N ALA A 38 0.76 5.99 10.84
CA ALA A 38 0.91 4.90 9.90
C ALA A 38 -0.43 4.22 9.55
N ILE A 39 -0.46 3.61 8.36
CA ILE A 39 -1.55 2.75 7.91
C ILE A 39 -1.07 1.30 7.95
N VAL A 40 -1.70 0.52 8.83
CA VAL A 40 -1.45 -0.90 8.96
C VAL A 40 -2.31 -1.66 7.95
N ILE A 41 -1.67 -2.50 7.17
CA ILE A 41 -2.32 -3.38 6.20
C ILE A 41 -2.37 -4.79 6.77
N PRO A 42 -3.54 -5.26 7.21
CA PRO A 42 -3.70 -6.64 7.64
C PRO A 42 -3.57 -7.61 6.48
N ASP A 43 -3.13 -8.84 6.77
CA ASP A 43 -3.22 -9.92 5.80
C ASP A 43 -4.68 -10.33 5.56
N ASN A 44 -4.92 -10.97 4.42
CA ASN A 44 -6.17 -11.62 4.08
C ASN A 44 -6.23 -13.11 4.51
N ILE A 45 -5.21 -13.59 5.22
CA ILE A 45 -5.17 -14.93 5.83
C ILE A 45 -5.54 -14.80 7.31
N GLU A 46 -6.69 -15.35 7.72
CA GLU A 46 -7.13 -15.33 9.11
C GLU A 46 -6.33 -16.31 9.97
N ASN A 47 -6.11 -15.92 11.23
CA ASN A 47 -5.45 -16.72 12.26
C ASN A 47 -4.02 -17.17 11.89
N SER A 48 -3.30 -16.38 11.12
CA SER A 48 -1.88 -16.58 10.87
C SER A 48 -1.08 -16.25 12.14
N ASP A 49 -0.12 -17.10 12.50
CA ASP A 49 0.83 -16.81 13.58
C ASP A 49 1.93 -15.84 13.14
N ASN A 50 2.13 -15.67 11.82
CA ASN A 50 3.26 -14.94 11.25
C ASN A 50 2.92 -13.51 10.81
N ILE A 51 1.65 -13.21 10.51
CA ILE A 51 1.21 -11.89 10.08
C ILE A 51 -0.18 -11.58 10.65
N ALA A 52 -0.36 -10.36 11.12
CA ALA A 52 -1.64 -9.95 11.70
C ALA A 52 -2.74 -9.86 10.65
N ASP A 53 -3.81 -10.61 10.85
CA ASP A 53 -5.09 -10.39 10.18
C ASP A 53 -5.80 -9.14 10.73
N LEU A 54 -6.96 -8.80 10.17
CA LEU A 54 -7.71 -7.61 10.57
C LEU A 54 -8.10 -7.62 12.06
N GLY A 55 -8.51 -8.76 12.60
CA GLY A 55 -8.88 -8.89 14.01
C GLY A 55 -7.71 -8.63 14.94
N LYS A 56 -6.56 -9.25 14.63
CA LYS A 56 -5.32 -9.08 15.39
C LYS A 56 -4.75 -7.68 15.26
N ALA A 57 -4.81 -7.08 14.09
CA ALA A 57 -4.39 -5.70 13.88
C ALA A 57 -5.23 -4.71 14.70
N ILE A 58 -6.57 -4.88 14.74
CA ILE A 58 -7.46 -4.06 15.59
C ILE A 58 -7.07 -4.20 17.07
N GLU A 59 -6.83 -5.42 17.55
CA GLU A 59 -6.41 -5.67 18.93
C GLU A 59 -5.08 -4.97 19.27
N LEU A 60 -4.08 -5.10 18.38
CA LEU A 60 -2.75 -4.55 18.60
C LEU A 60 -2.73 -3.02 18.57
N ILE A 61 -3.42 -2.42 17.62
CA ILE A 61 -3.50 -0.95 17.48
C ILE A 61 -4.25 -0.32 18.66
N GLY A 62 -5.33 -0.95 19.11
CA GLY A 62 -6.15 -0.43 20.22
C GLY A 62 -6.74 0.96 19.89
N GLU A 63 -6.63 1.91 20.83
CA GLU A 63 -7.19 3.26 20.72
C GLU A 63 -6.20 4.31 20.19
N ARG A 64 -5.09 3.90 19.55
CA ARG A 64 -4.08 4.81 19.04
C ARG A 64 -4.65 5.65 17.88
N LYS A 65 -4.59 6.98 18.04
CA LYS A 65 -5.23 7.92 17.10
C LYS A 65 -4.40 8.17 15.84
N ASN A 66 -3.13 7.81 15.86
CA ASN A 66 -2.18 7.99 14.74
C ASN A 66 -1.90 6.69 13.97
N LEU A 67 -2.57 5.59 14.31
CA LEU A 67 -2.51 4.35 13.57
C LEU A 67 -3.88 4.06 12.94
N PHE A 68 -3.86 3.75 11.66
CA PHE A 68 -5.05 3.52 10.85
C PHE A 68 -5.00 2.12 10.24
N LEU A 69 -6.12 1.60 9.78
CA LEU A 69 -6.25 0.27 9.20
C LEU A 69 -6.80 0.31 7.78
N LEU A 70 -6.36 -0.62 6.95
CA LEU A 70 -7.12 -1.05 5.78
C LEU A 70 -7.90 -2.34 6.07
N GLY A 71 -8.88 -2.63 5.24
CA GLY A 71 -9.48 -3.94 5.18
C GLY A 71 -8.81 -4.80 4.12
N SER A 72 -8.78 -6.13 4.31
CA SER A 72 -8.18 -7.08 3.37
C SER A 72 -9.17 -8.22 3.11
N PRO A 73 -10.08 -8.09 2.11
CA PRO A 73 -11.09 -9.10 1.81
C PRO A 73 -10.47 -10.41 1.30
N GLN A 74 -11.00 -11.55 1.76
CA GLN A 74 -10.59 -12.89 1.35
C GLN A 74 -11.31 -13.31 0.05
N ILE A 75 -10.89 -12.77 -1.08
CA ILE A 75 -11.59 -12.93 -2.36
C ILE A 75 -11.69 -14.41 -2.80
N ILE A 76 -10.63 -15.19 -2.62
CA ILE A 76 -10.60 -16.58 -3.05
C ILE A 76 -11.53 -17.45 -2.21
N GLN A 77 -11.48 -17.28 -0.89
CA GLN A 77 -12.22 -18.14 0.07
C GLN A 77 -13.68 -17.71 0.23
N ARG A 78 -13.93 -16.38 0.19
CA ARG A 78 -15.21 -15.80 0.60
C ARG A 78 -15.91 -14.98 -0.49
N GLY A 79 -15.21 -14.66 -1.59
CA GLY A 79 -15.77 -13.83 -2.66
C GLY A 79 -16.32 -12.50 -2.12
N SER A 80 -17.57 -12.19 -2.47
CA SER A 80 -18.27 -10.98 -1.99
C SER A 80 -19.06 -11.20 -0.69
N SER A 81 -18.99 -12.35 -0.03
CA SER A 81 -19.77 -12.62 1.19
C SER A 81 -19.41 -11.74 2.39
N GLU A 82 -18.20 -11.16 2.40
CA GLU A 82 -17.76 -10.23 3.44
C GLU A 82 -18.10 -8.75 3.15
N LEU A 83 -18.81 -8.45 2.06
CA LEU A 83 -19.10 -7.07 1.66
C LEU A 83 -19.75 -6.25 2.79
N GLY A 84 -20.75 -6.82 3.46
CA GLY A 84 -21.43 -6.15 4.58
C GLY A 84 -20.50 -5.89 5.79
N LYS A 85 -19.54 -6.79 6.07
CA LYS A 85 -18.51 -6.58 7.10
C LYS A 85 -17.67 -5.35 6.78
N TYR A 86 -17.15 -5.27 5.55
CA TYR A 86 -16.29 -4.16 5.15
C TYR A 86 -17.06 -2.85 4.97
N GLN A 87 -18.33 -2.91 4.53
CA GLN A 87 -19.20 -1.73 4.52
C GLN A 87 -19.33 -1.13 5.92
N ASN A 88 -19.67 -1.93 6.91
CA ASN A 88 -19.80 -1.46 8.30
C ASN A 88 -18.50 -0.87 8.86
N LEU A 89 -17.34 -1.48 8.55
CA LEU A 89 -16.03 -0.99 8.99
C LEU A 89 -15.65 0.34 8.34
N LEU A 90 -15.91 0.50 7.05
CA LEU A 90 -15.63 1.72 6.29
C LEU A 90 -16.56 2.87 6.72
N GLU A 91 -17.87 2.63 6.84
CA GLU A 91 -18.84 3.63 7.29
C GLU A 91 -18.57 4.09 8.74
N ALA A 92 -18.12 3.18 9.61
CA ALA A 92 -17.70 3.51 10.96
C ALA A 92 -16.32 4.19 11.04
N GLY A 93 -15.61 4.36 9.89
CA GLY A 93 -14.29 4.92 9.83
C GLY A 93 -13.17 4.07 10.48
N LYS A 94 -13.47 2.81 10.81
CA LYS A 94 -12.52 1.86 11.41
C LYS A 94 -11.47 1.38 10.42
N THR A 95 -11.80 1.33 9.13
CA THR A 95 -10.84 1.13 8.04
C THR A 95 -10.89 2.31 7.07
N LYS A 96 -9.75 2.62 6.43
CA LYS A 96 -9.57 3.80 5.58
C LYS A 96 -9.56 3.47 4.09
N GLY A 97 -9.77 2.23 3.72
CA GLY A 97 -9.78 1.69 2.38
C GLY A 97 -9.65 0.18 2.40
N LEU A 98 -9.47 -0.43 1.22
CA LEU A 98 -9.30 -1.88 1.09
C LEU A 98 -8.01 -2.20 0.33
N LYS A 99 -7.31 -3.25 0.79
CA LYS A 99 -6.14 -3.85 0.12
C LYS A 99 -6.53 -5.15 -0.54
N PHE A 100 -6.09 -5.34 -1.79
CA PHE A 100 -6.17 -6.58 -2.54
C PHE A 100 -4.78 -7.10 -2.86
N PHE A 101 -4.63 -8.42 -2.87
CA PHE A 101 -3.36 -9.11 -3.04
C PHE A 101 -3.34 -9.99 -4.31
N PRO A 102 -3.61 -9.43 -5.52
CA PRO A 102 -3.51 -10.22 -6.74
C PRO A 102 -2.09 -10.74 -6.91
N GLY A 103 -1.97 -12.04 -7.11
CA GLY A 103 -0.69 -12.75 -7.18
C GLY A 103 -0.38 -13.57 -5.94
N HIS A 104 -0.59 -13.03 -4.73
CA HIS A 104 -0.72 -13.86 -3.53
C HIS A 104 -2.03 -14.65 -3.60
N ASP A 105 -3.12 -13.97 -3.94
CA ASP A 105 -4.35 -14.60 -4.37
C ASP A 105 -4.28 -14.88 -5.88
N PRO A 106 -4.58 -16.10 -6.37
CA PRO A 106 -4.60 -16.40 -7.79
C PRO A 106 -5.87 -15.82 -8.47
N CYS A 107 -6.01 -14.50 -8.41
CA CYS A 107 -7.10 -13.78 -9.05
C CYS A 107 -6.63 -12.45 -9.64
N TYR A 108 -7.26 -12.07 -10.75
CA TYR A 108 -6.98 -10.77 -11.37
C TYR A 108 -7.76 -9.65 -10.68
N PRO A 109 -7.27 -8.38 -10.72
CA PRO A 109 -8.04 -7.23 -10.27
C PRO A 109 -9.42 -7.10 -10.92
N THR A 110 -9.61 -7.69 -12.09
CA THR A 110 -10.89 -7.68 -12.83
C THR A 110 -11.85 -8.81 -12.45
N ASP A 111 -11.52 -9.63 -11.48
CA ASP A 111 -12.39 -10.73 -11.02
C ASP A 111 -13.74 -10.17 -10.51
N GLU A 112 -14.83 -10.80 -10.94
CA GLU A 112 -16.17 -10.31 -10.63
C GLU A 112 -16.48 -10.29 -9.13
N ARG A 113 -15.83 -11.14 -8.35
CA ARG A 113 -15.96 -11.17 -6.89
C ARG A 113 -15.41 -9.92 -6.21
N CYS A 114 -14.47 -9.21 -6.85
CA CYS A 114 -13.90 -7.96 -6.37
C CYS A 114 -14.79 -6.73 -6.66
N LEU A 115 -15.59 -6.76 -7.73
CA LEU A 115 -16.31 -5.59 -8.23
C LEU A 115 -17.23 -4.92 -7.21
N PRO A 116 -18.00 -5.65 -6.36
CA PRO A 116 -18.83 -5.02 -5.33
C PRO A 116 -18.04 -4.21 -4.31
N TYR A 117 -16.80 -4.63 -3.99
CA TYR A 117 -15.92 -3.87 -3.09
C TYR A 117 -15.42 -2.56 -3.72
N TYR A 118 -15.14 -2.57 -5.03
CA TYR A 118 -14.73 -1.34 -5.73
C TYR A 118 -15.86 -0.33 -5.81
N GLU A 119 -17.08 -0.79 -6.07
CA GLU A 119 -18.27 0.04 -6.05
C GLU A 119 -18.51 0.64 -4.66
N LEU A 120 -18.40 -0.17 -3.60
CA LEU A 120 -18.49 0.27 -2.21
C LEU A 120 -17.44 1.36 -1.91
N CYS A 121 -16.16 1.11 -2.23
CA CYS A 121 -15.09 2.08 -1.98
C CYS A 121 -15.28 3.38 -2.77
N GLN A 122 -15.72 3.30 -4.04
CA GLN A 122 -16.05 4.47 -4.83
C GLN A 122 -17.19 5.29 -4.21
N ASN A 123 -18.24 4.63 -3.75
CA ASN A 123 -19.41 5.29 -3.15
C ASN A 123 -19.08 5.97 -1.82
N LEU A 124 -18.18 5.39 -1.02
CA LEU A 124 -17.71 5.95 0.24
C LEU A 124 -16.51 6.91 0.06
N ASP A 125 -16.03 7.09 -1.18
CA ASP A 125 -14.86 7.91 -1.52
C ASP A 125 -13.63 7.53 -0.69
N VAL A 126 -13.34 6.22 -0.60
CA VAL A 126 -12.13 5.64 0.02
C VAL A 126 -11.32 4.88 -1.03
N PRO A 127 -9.98 4.73 -0.85
CA PRO A 127 -9.16 4.07 -1.85
C PRO A 127 -9.23 2.54 -1.83
N VAL A 128 -8.85 1.95 -2.96
CA VAL A 128 -8.41 0.56 -3.04
C VAL A 128 -6.93 0.49 -3.38
N LEU A 129 -6.22 -0.44 -2.76
CA LEU A 129 -4.81 -0.71 -3.01
C LEU A 129 -4.66 -2.09 -3.65
N PHE A 130 -3.76 -2.19 -4.62
CA PHE A 130 -3.38 -3.44 -5.24
C PHE A 130 -1.90 -3.74 -5.01
N HIS A 131 -1.60 -4.94 -4.51
CA HIS A 131 -0.26 -5.48 -4.61
C HIS A 131 0.13 -5.58 -6.08
N THR A 132 1.34 -5.18 -6.45
CA THR A 132 1.85 -5.29 -7.82
C THR A 132 3.33 -5.63 -7.86
N GLY A 133 3.76 -6.20 -8.98
CA GLY A 133 5.14 -6.62 -9.21
C GLY A 133 5.40 -8.06 -8.79
N GLU A 134 6.68 -8.39 -8.74
CA GLU A 134 7.16 -9.68 -8.28
C GLU A 134 7.08 -9.78 -6.76
N ASN A 135 7.21 -10.97 -6.24
CA ASN A 135 7.50 -11.26 -4.84
C ASN A 135 8.87 -11.90 -4.73
N SER A 136 9.58 -11.66 -3.65
CA SER A 136 10.82 -12.39 -3.38
C SER A 136 10.55 -13.89 -3.39
N GLY A 137 11.24 -14.62 -4.29
CA GLY A 137 11.05 -16.06 -4.49
C GLY A 137 9.84 -16.47 -5.33
N ASP A 138 8.95 -15.55 -5.75
CA ASP A 138 7.79 -15.84 -6.62
C ASP A 138 7.58 -14.78 -7.70
N ILE A 139 8.28 -14.91 -8.81
CA ILE A 139 8.14 -14.02 -9.98
C ILE A 139 6.81 -14.21 -10.73
N GLU A 140 6.17 -15.37 -10.59
CA GLU A 140 4.90 -15.70 -11.26
C GLU A 140 3.72 -14.89 -10.69
N CYS A 141 3.87 -14.37 -9.48
CA CYS A 141 2.94 -13.46 -8.84
C CYS A 141 2.57 -12.28 -9.77
N ALA A 142 3.55 -11.70 -10.45
CA ALA A 142 3.39 -10.53 -11.32
C ALA A 142 2.42 -10.72 -12.49
N LYS A 143 2.15 -11.95 -12.93
CA LYS A 143 1.17 -12.19 -14.01
C LYS A 143 -0.26 -11.83 -13.63
N TRP A 144 -0.60 -11.96 -12.33
CA TRP A 144 -1.94 -11.69 -11.80
C TRP A 144 -2.19 -10.22 -11.53
N ASN A 145 -1.14 -9.46 -11.23
CA ASN A 145 -1.22 -8.09 -10.75
C ASN A 145 -0.70 -7.04 -11.77
N ASP A 146 -0.56 -7.43 -13.04
CA ASP A 146 -0.14 -6.51 -14.11
C ASP A 146 -1.05 -5.27 -14.15
N PRO A 147 -0.48 -4.05 -14.13
CA PRO A 147 -1.22 -2.78 -14.13
C PRO A 147 -2.26 -2.64 -15.23
N LYS A 148 -2.13 -3.36 -16.36
CA LYS A 148 -3.16 -3.37 -17.43
C LYS A 148 -4.55 -3.81 -16.94
N TYR A 149 -4.61 -4.70 -15.93
CA TYR A 149 -5.87 -5.12 -15.31
C TYR A 149 -6.38 -4.07 -14.34
N ILE A 150 -5.48 -3.42 -13.60
CA ILE A 150 -5.79 -2.31 -12.68
C ILE A 150 -6.36 -1.11 -13.45
N ILE A 151 -5.79 -0.79 -14.62
CA ILE A 151 -6.32 0.25 -15.51
C ILE A 151 -7.77 -0.05 -15.94
N LYS A 152 -8.13 -1.31 -16.18
CA LYS A 152 -9.52 -1.66 -16.50
C LYS A 152 -10.45 -1.36 -15.32
N VAL A 153 -10.03 -1.63 -14.09
CA VAL A 153 -10.77 -1.27 -12.87
C VAL A 153 -10.87 0.26 -12.76
N ALA A 154 -9.76 0.97 -12.86
CA ALA A 154 -9.73 2.43 -12.77
C ALA A 154 -10.64 3.12 -13.80
N LYS A 155 -10.69 2.62 -15.03
CA LYS A 155 -11.58 3.12 -16.09
C LYS A 155 -13.04 2.79 -15.85
N LYS A 156 -13.36 1.60 -15.30
CA LYS A 156 -14.72 1.19 -14.97
C LYS A 156 -15.29 1.98 -13.79
N TYR A 157 -14.42 2.37 -12.84
CA TYR A 157 -14.77 3.12 -11.64
C TYR A 157 -13.99 4.46 -11.59
N PRO A 158 -14.39 5.47 -12.39
CA PRO A 158 -13.57 6.68 -12.62
C PRO A 158 -13.45 7.59 -11.39
N LYS A 159 -14.30 7.44 -10.37
CA LYS A 159 -14.20 8.18 -9.11
C LYS A 159 -13.46 7.41 -8.03
N LEU A 160 -13.17 6.12 -8.24
CA LEU A 160 -12.40 5.31 -7.31
C LEU A 160 -10.94 5.76 -7.29
N LYS A 161 -10.39 5.97 -6.10
CA LYS A 161 -8.95 6.17 -5.91
C LYS A 161 -8.27 4.81 -5.93
N VAL A 162 -7.46 4.55 -6.94
CA VAL A 162 -6.79 3.27 -7.16
C VAL A 162 -5.31 3.43 -6.90
N ILE A 163 -4.75 2.72 -5.91
CA ILE A 163 -3.35 2.82 -5.54
C ILE A 163 -2.61 1.57 -6.01
N ILE A 164 -1.55 1.78 -6.79
CA ILE A 164 -0.60 0.76 -7.21
C ILE A 164 0.53 0.75 -6.18
N THR A 165 0.72 -0.37 -5.47
CA THR A 165 1.84 -0.54 -4.55
C THR A 165 3.05 -1.11 -5.30
N HIS A 166 4.26 -0.84 -4.81
CA HIS A 166 5.52 -1.42 -5.32
C HIS A 166 5.84 -1.14 -6.80
N TYR A 167 5.09 -0.26 -7.46
CA TYR A 167 5.36 0.21 -8.83
C TYR A 167 5.47 -0.89 -9.90
N TYR A 168 4.95 -2.07 -9.65
CA TYR A 168 5.06 -3.23 -10.54
C TYR A 168 6.52 -3.61 -10.86
N TRP A 169 7.39 -3.54 -9.82
CA TRP A 169 8.80 -3.91 -10.00
C TRP A 169 8.93 -5.35 -10.54
N PRO A 170 9.96 -5.68 -11.34
CA PRO A 170 11.02 -4.77 -11.79
C PRO A 170 10.65 -3.94 -13.04
N LYS A 171 9.40 -4.04 -13.55
CA LYS A 171 8.98 -3.41 -14.80
C LYS A 171 8.38 -2.01 -14.56
N MET A 172 9.10 -1.17 -13.82
CA MET A 172 8.60 0.15 -13.39
C MET A 172 8.34 1.11 -14.55
N ASP A 173 9.19 1.11 -15.59
CA ASP A 173 8.96 1.92 -16.81
C ASP A 173 7.65 1.57 -17.49
N TYR A 174 7.38 0.27 -17.63
CA TYR A 174 6.11 -0.20 -18.19
C TYR A 174 4.93 0.29 -17.36
N CYS A 175 5.00 0.16 -16.04
CA CYS A 175 3.95 0.63 -15.13
C CYS A 175 3.69 2.12 -15.32
N TYR A 176 4.74 2.95 -15.33
CA TYR A 176 4.64 4.39 -15.57
C TYR A 176 3.98 4.68 -16.92
N GLU A 177 4.49 4.09 -18.01
CA GLU A 177 4.02 4.39 -19.36
C GLU A 177 2.53 4.10 -19.59
N ILE A 178 2.06 2.95 -19.10
CA ILE A 178 0.65 2.58 -19.34
C ILE A 178 -0.33 3.29 -18.40
N THR A 179 0.14 3.82 -17.26
CA THR A 179 -0.71 4.46 -16.25
C THR A 179 -0.71 5.98 -16.32
N LYS A 180 0.25 6.61 -17.01
CA LYS A 180 0.46 8.07 -16.98
C LYS A 180 -0.77 8.91 -17.36
N ASN A 181 -1.67 8.37 -18.17
CA ASN A 181 -2.90 9.05 -18.62
C ASN A 181 -4.18 8.57 -17.88
N VAL A 182 -4.03 7.88 -16.75
CA VAL A 182 -5.18 7.38 -15.96
C VAL A 182 -5.30 8.20 -14.68
N PRO A 183 -6.25 9.17 -14.60
CA PRO A 183 -6.21 10.25 -13.61
C PRO A 183 -6.48 9.81 -12.18
N ASN A 184 -7.14 8.68 -11.97
CA ASN A 184 -7.51 8.16 -10.64
C ASN A 184 -6.55 7.06 -10.12
N ILE A 185 -5.38 6.90 -10.77
CA ILE A 185 -4.30 6.03 -10.27
C ILE A 185 -3.31 6.84 -9.44
N TYR A 186 -2.96 6.29 -8.28
CA TYR A 186 -1.97 6.73 -7.31
C TYR A 186 -0.88 5.67 -7.17
N PHE A 187 0.24 6.04 -6.56
CA PHE A 187 1.38 5.15 -6.34
C PHE A 187 1.89 5.27 -4.92
N GLU A 188 2.40 4.19 -4.37
CA GLU A 188 3.16 4.18 -3.11
C GLU A 188 4.63 3.90 -3.35
N THR A 189 5.48 4.48 -2.50
CA THR A 189 6.93 4.21 -2.51
C THR A 189 7.31 2.91 -1.81
N ALA A 190 6.35 2.15 -1.32
CA ALA A 190 6.57 0.90 -0.60
C ALA A 190 7.47 -0.06 -1.39
N ALA A 191 8.46 -0.62 -0.73
CA ALA A 191 9.54 -1.48 -1.24
C ALA A 191 10.52 -0.81 -2.23
N MET A 192 10.37 0.46 -2.61
CA MET A 192 11.20 1.10 -3.63
C MET A 192 12.66 1.34 -3.20
N ALA A 193 12.99 1.27 -1.92
CA ALA A 193 14.36 1.31 -1.40
C ALA A 193 14.90 -0.07 -1.01
N ASP A 194 14.13 -1.14 -1.18
CA ASP A 194 14.60 -2.51 -0.91
C ASP A 194 15.72 -2.91 -1.88
N SER A 195 16.72 -3.61 -1.36
CA SER A 195 17.92 -3.97 -2.14
C SER A 195 17.63 -4.87 -3.33
N GLU A 196 16.73 -5.86 -3.19
CA GLU A 196 16.33 -6.75 -4.28
C GLU A 196 15.53 -5.98 -5.35
N VAL A 197 14.59 -5.14 -4.91
CA VAL A 197 13.80 -4.29 -5.80
C VAL A 197 14.69 -3.34 -6.60
N VAL A 198 15.63 -2.69 -5.93
CA VAL A 198 16.60 -1.77 -6.54
C VAL A 198 17.47 -2.50 -7.56
N GLU A 199 18.06 -3.65 -7.18
CA GLU A 199 18.93 -4.43 -8.07
C GLU A 199 18.19 -4.88 -9.33
N LYS A 200 17.04 -5.54 -9.17
CA LYS A 200 16.23 -6.07 -10.28
C LYS A 200 15.62 -4.98 -11.17
N SER A 201 15.37 -3.79 -10.61
CA SER A 201 14.84 -2.65 -11.37
C SER A 201 15.91 -1.84 -12.11
N GLY A 202 17.18 -2.24 -12.06
CA GLY A 202 18.28 -1.59 -12.78
C GLY A 202 19.06 -0.56 -11.95
N GLY A 203 18.96 -0.61 -10.64
CA GLY A 203 19.73 0.22 -9.71
C GLY A 203 18.95 1.41 -9.16
N ILE A 204 19.48 2.01 -8.09
CA ILE A 204 18.79 3.09 -7.35
C ILE A 204 18.54 4.33 -8.23
N GLU A 205 19.42 4.66 -9.15
CA GLU A 205 19.24 5.81 -10.04
C GLU A 205 18.07 5.58 -11.01
N LYS A 206 17.83 4.34 -11.43
CA LYS A 206 16.67 4.00 -12.24
C LYS A 206 15.36 4.13 -11.44
N VAL A 207 15.35 3.69 -10.20
CA VAL A 207 14.20 3.88 -9.29
C VAL A 207 13.90 5.37 -9.11
N LYS A 208 14.93 6.18 -8.82
CA LYS A 208 14.81 7.64 -8.70
C LYS A 208 14.28 8.30 -9.98
N GLU A 209 14.78 7.90 -11.15
CA GLU A 209 14.33 8.41 -12.45
C GLU A 209 12.81 8.23 -12.61
N ILE A 210 12.29 7.03 -12.33
CA ILE A 210 10.86 6.73 -12.48
C ILE A 210 10.03 7.49 -11.46
N LEU A 211 10.47 7.57 -10.20
CA LEU A 211 9.80 8.37 -9.18
C LEU A 211 9.76 9.85 -9.57
N GLN A 212 10.89 10.41 -10.01
CA GLN A 212 10.97 11.81 -10.44
C GLN A 212 10.06 12.10 -11.64
N LYS A 213 10.00 11.21 -12.64
CA LYS A 213 9.05 11.33 -13.77
C LYS A 213 7.60 11.36 -13.29
N THR A 214 7.24 10.43 -12.41
CA THR A 214 5.87 10.35 -11.88
C THR A 214 5.51 11.58 -11.05
N ILE A 215 6.44 12.05 -10.21
CA ILE A 215 6.25 13.23 -9.38
C ILE A 215 6.16 14.50 -10.22
N ALA A 216 6.96 14.62 -11.28
CA ALA A 216 6.90 15.76 -12.19
C ALA A 216 5.54 15.87 -12.89
N ASP A 217 4.95 14.74 -13.29
CA ASP A 217 3.66 14.70 -13.98
C ASP A 217 2.47 14.88 -13.03
N ARG A 218 2.55 14.33 -11.81
CA ARG A 218 1.41 14.18 -10.88
C ARG A 218 1.88 14.05 -9.43
N PRO A 219 2.44 15.15 -8.88
CA PRO A 219 3.02 15.14 -7.52
C PRO A 219 2.01 14.75 -6.43
N GLU A 220 0.73 15.04 -6.65
CA GLU A 220 -0.36 14.71 -5.71
C GLU A 220 -0.78 13.22 -5.75
N LYS A 221 -0.16 12.43 -6.62
CA LYS A 221 -0.49 10.99 -6.78
C LYS A 221 0.54 10.06 -6.16
N VAL A 222 1.65 10.55 -5.66
CA VAL A 222 2.68 9.73 -5.02
C VAL A 222 2.54 9.83 -3.50
N ILE A 223 2.52 8.69 -2.84
CA ILE A 223 2.27 8.53 -1.40
C ILE A 223 3.47 7.81 -0.79
N PHE A 224 3.93 8.27 0.38
CA PHE A 224 4.99 7.60 1.11
C PHE A 224 4.47 6.32 1.78
N GLY A 225 5.20 5.23 1.61
CA GLY A 225 5.01 3.94 2.28
C GLY A 225 6.32 3.17 2.25
N THR A 226 6.53 2.26 3.20
CA THR A 226 7.80 1.53 3.33
C THR A 226 7.72 0.05 3.04
N ASP A 227 6.60 -0.59 3.34
CA ASP A 227 6.45 -2.05 3.37
C ASP A 227 7.15 -2.70 4.60
N TRP A 228 7.27 -1.92 5.70
CA TRP A 228 7.81 -2.49 6.95
C TRP A 228 6.99 -3.70 7.40
N PRO A 229 7.57 -4.80 7.93
CA PRO A 229 8.96 -4.97 8.34
C PRO A 229 9.88 -5.55 7.27
N MET A 230 9.41 -5.87 6.07
CA MET A 230 10.23 -6.39 4.99
C MET A 230 11.31 -5.38 4.56
N CYS A 231 10.96 -4.10 4.62
CA CYS A 231 11.84 -3.00 4.22
C CYS A 231 12.11 -2.04 5.38
N LYS A 232 13.24 -1.32 5.33
CA LYS A 232 13.63 -0.37 6.38
C LYS A 232 13.02 1.00 6.15
N ILE A 233 12.50 1.63 7.20
CA ILE A 233 11.88 2.95 7.16
C ILE A 233 12.92 4.00 6.75
N GLU A 234 14.10 3.99 7.36
CA GLU A 234 15.17 4.97 7.10
C GLU A 234 15.58 5.03 5.61
N GLU A 235 15.71 3.88 4.96
CA GLU A 235 16.11 3.80 3.55
C GLU A 235 15.06 4.44 2.63
N HIS A 236 13.77 4.27 2.94
CA HIS A 236 12.67 4.88 2.18
C HIS A 236 12.57 6.40 2.42
N VAL A 237 12.79 6.84 3.65
CA VAL A 237 12.86 8.28 3.96
C VAL A 237 14.03 8.93 3.21
N GLU A 238 15.20 8.28 3.19
CA GLU A 238 16.37 8.76 2.46
C GLU A 238 16.15 8.76 0.94
N LEU A 239 15.48 7.73 0.40
CA LEU A 239 15.11 7.68 -1.01
C LEU A 239 14.32 8.94 -1.41
N VAL A 240 13.23 9.25 -0.69
CA VAL A 240 12.40 10.42 -1.03
C VAL A 240 13.17 11.72 -0.88
N LYS A 241 13.93 11.91 0.19
CA LYS A 241 14.78 13.09 0.40
C LYS A 241 15.84 13.27 -0.70
N SER A 242 16.38 12.15 -1.21
CA SER A 242 17.41 12.17 -2.26
C SER A 242 16.89 12.56 -3.66
N LEU A 243 15.56 12.68 -3.84
CA LEU A 243 14.97 13.08 -5.12
C LEU A 243 15.13 14.57 -5.43
N GLY A 244 15.57 15.38 -4.46
CA GLY A 244 15.82 16.82 -4.65
C GLY A 244 14.55 17.64 -4.91
N LEU A 245 13.45 17.26 -4.30
CA LEU A 245 12.14 17.90 -4.46
C LEU A 245 12.07 19.24 -3.73
N ASN A 246 11.21 20.14 -4.20
CA ASN A 246 10.86 21.30 -3.38
C ASN A 246 10.04 20.87 -2.17
N LYS A 247 10.02 21.71 -1.12
CA LYS A 247 9.42 21.37 0.19
C LYS A 247 7.93 21.03 0.12
N ASP A 248 7.17 21.72 -0.70
CA ASP A 248 5.72 21.50 -0.81
C ASP A 248 5.40 20.13 -1.43
N VAL A 249 6.17 19.72 -2.44
CA VAL A 249 6.04 18.40 -3.08
C VAL A 249 6.53 17.31 -2.15
N GLU A 250 7.66 17.50 -1.48
CA GLU A 250 8.19 16.55 -0.49
C GLU A 250 7.18 16.33 0.65
N ASP A 251 6.64 17.41 1.22
CA ASP A 251 5.60 17.34 2.26
C ASP A 251 4.32 16.68 1.73
N GLY A 252 3.96 16.95 0.46
CA GLY A 252 2.88 16.26 -0.22
C GLY A 252 3.05 14.74 -0.17
N ILE A 253 4.22 14.25 -0.56
CA ILE A 253 4.54 12.81 -0.60
C ILE A 253 4.58 12.23 0.82
N PHE A 254 5.29 12.88 1.76
CA PHE A 254 5.46 12.34 3.11
C PHE A 254 4.17 12.29 3.93
N TRP A 255 3.21 13.21 3.70
CA TRP A 255 1.98 13.20 4.50
C TRP A 255 0.73 13.76 3.79
N GLY A 256 0.86 14.85 3.02
CA GLY A 256 -0.31 15.58 2.51
C GLY A 256 -1.16 14.77 1.54
N ASN A 257 -0.55 13.93 0.71
CA ASN A 257 -1.27 13.08 -0.25
C ASN A 257 -1.99 11.93 0.45
N SER A 258 -1.32 11.25 1.39
CA SER A 258 -1.97 10.19 2.18
C SER A 258 -3.10 10.73 3.03
N GLN A 259 -2.92 11.90 3.68
CA GLN A 259 -3.99 12.55 4.44
C GLN A 259 -5.25 12.79 3.59
N LYS A 260 -5.08 13.29 2.36
CA LYS A 260 -6.20 13.55 1.43
C LYS A 260 -6.84 12.26 0.91
N VAL A 261 -6.01 11.29 0.50
CA VAL A 261 -6.48 10.05 -0.13
C VAL A 261 -7.26 9.19 0.85
N TYR A 262 -6.74 9.02 2.07
CA TYR A 262 -7.34 8.19 3.11
C TYR A 262 -8.23 8.97 4.08
N LYS A 263 -8.36 10.29 3.92
CA LYS A 263 -9.14 11.18 4.83
C LYS A 263 -8.71 11.05 6.29
N LEU A 264 -7.39 11.13 6.53
CA LEU A 264 -6.85 10.96 7.86
C LEU A 264 -7.09 12.21 8.72
N PRO A 265 -7.54 12.05 9.98
CA PRO A 265 -7.80 13.17 10.90
C PRO A 265 -6.52 13.59 11.63
N LEU A 266 -5.48 13.97 10.89
CA LEU A 266 -4.17 14.38 11.42
C LEU A 266 -3.90 15.86 11.17
#